data_68bba901d718d441d8b028c25fbff90b
#
_entry.id   68bba901d718d441d8b028c25fbff90b
#
_cell.length_a   1.000
_cell.length_b   1.000
_cell.length_c   1.000
_cell.angle_alpha   90.00
_cell.angle_beta   90.00
_cell.angle_gamma   90.00
#
_symmetry.space_group_name_H-M   'P 1'
#
loop_
_entity.id
_entity.type
_entity.pdbx_description
1 polymer ?
#
loop_
_entity_poly.entity_id
_entity_poly.type
_entity_poly.pdbx_seq_one_letter_code
_entity_poly.pdbx_strand_id
1 'polypeptide(L)'
;HDVSSSPFRCMEKVLKENHADMYLVDLHAEATSEKIAFTYAFAGRVHTVVGTHTHVQTADDRIVKGTAAISDLGMCGAYTSVLGRDVNEIVTRFTTDTKTRYTIAEGPGIFCGMVVHYDDHTHRAVSVQRVQIRPESEEQFELNI
;
A
#
# COMPACT_ATOMS: atom_id res chain seq x y z
N HIS A 1 -14.19 0.16 -16.29
CA HIS A 1 -12.86 -0.50 -16.32
C HIS A 1 -13.02 -1.81 -17.04
N ASP A 2 -12.34 -1.94 -18.15
CA ASP A 2 -12.24 -3.18 -18.88
C ASP A 2 -11.35 -4.13 -18.06
N VAL A 3 -11.97 -5.01 -17.27
CA VAL A 3 -11.26 -6.01 -16.47
C VAL A 3 -10.85 -7.13 -17.43
N SER A 4 -9.82 -6.87 -18.21
CA SER A 4 -9.35 -7.82 -19.21
C SER A 4 -8.78 -9.11 -18.58
N SER A 5 -8.41 -9.09 -17.29
CA SER A 5 -7.99 -10.29 -16.57
C SER A 5 -8.09 -10.09 -15.05
N SER A 6 -8.52 -11.13 -14.34
CA SER A 6 -8.51 -11.19 -12.88
C SER A 6 -7.07 -11.26 -12.36
N PRO A 7 -6.69 -10.52 -11.30
CA PRO A 7 -5.37 -10.62 -10.70
C PRO A 7 -5.04 -12.05 -10.23
N PHE A 8 -6.05 -12.80 -9.81
CA PHE A 8 -5.90 -14.21 -9.43
C PHE A 8 -5.47 -15.06 -10.63
N ARG A 9 -6.09 -14.88 -11.79
CA ARG A 9 -5.69 -15.59 -13.02
C ARG A 9 -4.31 -15.17 -13.52
N CYS A 10 -4.01 -13.89 -13.42
CA CYS A 10 -2.67 -13.38 -13.76
C CYS A 10 -1.60 -14.03 -12.89
N MET A 11 -1.81 -14.11 -11.57
CA MET A 11 -0.84 -14.69 -10.66
C MET A 11 -0.66 -16.19 -10.89
N GLU A 12 -1.74 -16.94 -11.12
CA GLU A 12 -1.65 -18.36 -11.52
C GLU A 12 -0.80 -18.56 -12.77
N LYS A 13 -0.99 -17.70 -13.77
CA LYS A 13 -0.20 -17.74 -15.01
C LYS A 13 1.28 -17.44 -14.74
N VAL A 14 1.57 -16.40 -13.95
CA VAL A 14 2.94 -16.02 -13.58
C VAL A 14 3.64 -17.19 -12.88
N LEU A 15 3.00 -17.80 -11.89
CA LEU A 15 3.57 -18.94 -11.14
C LEU A 15 3.77 -20.19 -12.01
N LYS A 16 2.95 -20.38 -13.04
CA LYS A 16 3.05 -21.50 -13.97
C LYS A 16 4.16 -21.32 -15.02
N GLU A 17 4.31 -20.09 -15.53
CA GLU A 17 5.16 -19.80 -16.68
C GLU A 17 6.56 -19.29 -16.28
N ASN A 18 6.78 -18.97 -15.01
CA ASN A 18 8.03 -18.40 -14.53
C ASN A 18 8.59 -19.19 -13.34
N HIS A 19 9.90 -19.22 -13.24
CA HIS A 19 10.61 -19.76 -12.08
C HIS A 19 11.46 -18.66 -11.46
N ALA A 20 11.24 -18.41 -10.18
CA ALA A 20 12.03 -17.49 -9.37
C ALA A 20 12.21 -18.09 -7.97
N ASP A 21 13.27 -17.72 -7.29
CA ASP A 21 13.51 -18.11 -5.91
C ASP A 21 12.49 -17.45 -4.97
N MET A 22 12.07 -16.22 -5.33
CA MET A 22 11.07 -15.47 -4.56
C MET A 22 10.11 -14.73 -5.49
N TYR A 23 8.84 -14.68 -5.08
CA TYR A 23 7.80 -13.86 -5.71
C TYR A 23 7.33 -12.79 -4.73
N LEU A 24 7.52 -11.54 -5.09
CA LEU A 24 7.02 -10.38 -4.36
C LEU A 24 5.91 -9.74 -5.19
N VAL A 25 4.75 -9.52 -4.59
CA VAL A 25 3.57 -9.01 -5.27
C VAL A 25 3.19 -7.65 -4.69
N ASP A 26 3.13 -6.63 -5.55
CA ASP A 26 2.43 -5.38 -5.28
C ASP A 26 1.05 -5.46 -5.93
N LEU A 27 0.01 -5.53 -5.11
CA LEU A 27 -1.37 -5.60 -5.55
C LEU A 27 -2.04 -4.23 -5.41
N HIS A 28 -2.06 -3.48 -6.51
CA HIS A 28 -2.76 -2.21 -6.56
C HIS A 28 -4.26 -2.43 -6.78
N ALA A 29 -5.03 -2.34 -5.72
CA ALA A 29 -6.47 -2.58 -5.74
C ALA A 29 -7.18 -1.70 -4.69
N GLU A 30 -8.41 -1.28 -5.00
CA GLU A 30 -9.20 -0.48 -4.07
C GLU A 30 -9.75 -1.32 -2.91
N ALA A 31 -10.35 -2.47 -3.20
CA ALA A 31 -11.04 -3.25 -2.19
C ALA A 31 -10.08 -4.00 -1.27
N THR A 32 -10.13 -3.70 0.03
CA THR A 32 -9.36 -4.42 1.07
C THR A 32 -9.67 -5.91 1.08
N SER A 33 -10.94 -6.29 0.86
CA SER A 33 -11.36 -7.69 0.79
C SER A 33 -10.68 -8.45 -0.37
N GLU A 34 -10.50 -7.82 -1.53
CA GLU A 34 -9.79 -8.40 -2.65
C GLU A 34 -8.31 -8.65 -2.32
N LYS A 35 -7.64 -7.68 -1.69
CA LYS A 35 -6.24 -7.80 -1.27
C LYS A 35 -6.04 -8.92 -0.25
N ILE A 36 -6.93 -9.01 0.73
CA ILE A 36 -6.91 -10.09 1.73
C ILE A 36 -7.20 -11.46 1.09
N ALA A 37 -8.21 -11.55 0.22
CA ALA A 37 -8.54 -12.79 -0.48
C ALA A 37 -7.39 -13.26 -1.37
N PHE A 38 -6.72 -12.33 -2.06
CA PHE A 38 -5.53 -12.63 -2.87
C PHE A 38 -4.41 -13.20 -2.00
N THR A 39 -4.15 -12.59 -0.84
CA THR A 39 -3.16 -13.10 0.11
C THR A 39 -3.46 -14.55 0.51
N TYR A 40 -4.70 -14.86 0.89
CA TYR A 40 -5.07 -16.22 1.27
C TYR A 40 -4.99 -17.21 0.10
N ALA A 41 -5.35 -16.80 -1.10
CA ALA A 41 -5.30 -17.66 -2.29
C ALA A 41 -3.88 -18.09 -2.64
N PHE A 42 -2.89 -17.20 -2.41
CA PHE A 42 -1.50 -17.44 -2.80
C PHE A 42 -0.55 -17.64 -1.62
N ALA A 43 -1.05 -17.67 -0.38
CA ALA A 43 -0.26 -17.89 0.82
C ALA A 43 0.52 -19.23 0.75
N GLY A 44 1.83 -19.16 0.98
CA GLY A 44 2.76 -20.27 0.84
C GLY A 44 3.25 -20.54 -0.59
N ARG A 45 2.71 -19.84 -1.59
CA ARG A 45 3.11 -19.93 -3.02
C ARG A 45 3.84 -18.67 -3.48
N VAL A 46 3.61 -17.54 -2.83
CA VAL A 46 4.36 -16.30 -2.97
C VAL A 46 4.98 -15.91 -1.63
N HIS A 47 5.95 -15.02 -1.63
CA HIS A 47 6.76 -14.71 -0.43
C HIS A 47 6.28 -13.45 0.27
N THR A 48 5.77 -12.49 -0.50
CA THR A 48 5.16 -11.27 0.02
C THR A 48 3.99 -10.82 -0.86
N VAL A 49 2.93 -10.33 -0.23
CA VAL A 49 1.84 -9.59 -0.87
C VAL A 49 1.67 -8.27 -0.15
N VAL A 50 1.97 -7.17 -0.82
CA VAL A 50 1.70 -5.82 -0.31
C VAL A 50 0.60 -5.19 -1.13
N GLY A 51 -0.37 -4.58 -0.43
CA GLY A 51 -1.39 -3.77 -1.07
C GLY A 51 -0.94 -2.33 -1.23
N THR A 52 -1.44 -1.67 -2.26
CA THR A 52 -1.30 -0.23 -2.51
C THR A 52 -2.63 0.32 -3.02
N HIS A 53 -2.85 1.58 -2.95
CA HIS A 53 -3.95 2.38 -3.49
C HIS A 53 -4.48 3.44 -2.52
N THR A 54 -4.73 3.10 -1.26
CA THR A 54 -5.44 3.99 -0.33
C THR A 54 -4.59 5.16 0.17
N HIS A 55 -3.27 5.08 0.02
CA HIS A 55 -2.29 6.02 0.54
C HIS A 55 -2.20 6.07 2.08
N VAL A 56 -2.98 5.25 2.77
CA VAL A 56 -2.98 5.15 4.24
C VAL A 56 -2.50 3.77 4.63
N GLN A 57 -1.44 3.71 5.45
CA GLN A 57 -0.89 2.43 5.89
C GLN A 57 -1.88 1.71 6.81
N THR A 58 -2.21 0.47 6.46
CA THR A 58 -3.06 -0.38 7.30
C THR A 58 -2.25 -1.04 8.43
N ALA A 59 -2.95 -1.52 9.46
CA ALA A 59 -2.35 -2.10 10.66
C ALA A 59 -2.43 -3.63 10.70
N ASP A 60 -2.56 -4.27 9.54
CA ASP A 60 -2.81 -5.70 9.39
C ASP A 60 -1.59 -6.49 8.87
N ASP A 61 -0.39 -5.96 9.10
CA ASP A 61 0.86 -6.65 8.79
C ASP A 61 0.94 -8.00 9.49
N ARG A 62 1.19 -9.06 8.72
CA ARG A 62 1.14 -10.44 9.21
C ARG A 62 1.88 -11.42 8.32
N ILE A 63 2.02 -12.63 8.82
CA ILE A 63 2.53 -13.78 8.04
C ILE A 63 1.43 -14.82 7.93
N VAL A 64 1.13 -15.26 6.71
CA VAL A 64 0.18 -16.31 6.40
C VAL A 64 0.89 -17.43 5.65
N LYS A 65 1.06 -18.59 6.26
CA LYS A 65 1.78 -19.75 5.68
C LYS A 65 3.17 -19.39 5.12
N GLY A 66 3.90 -18.51 5.79
CA GLY A 66 5.22 -18.06 5.35
C GLY A 66 5.20 -16.97 4.27
N THR A 67 4.04 -16.42 3.93
CA THR A 67 3.86 -15.25 3.07
C THR A 67 3.66 -14.01 3.94
N ALA A 68 4.52 -13.02 3.80
CA ALA A 68 4.35 -11.72 4.44
C ALA A 68 3.24 -10.94 3.74
N ALA A 69 2.40 -10.23 4.49
CA ALA A 69 1.28 -9.50 3.91
C ALA A 69 0.92 -8.23 4.68
N ILE A 70 0.43 -7.25 3.94
CA ILE A 70 -0.22 -6.03 4.45
C ILE A 70 -1.23 -5.54 3.41
N SER A 71 -2.40 -5.08 3.85
CA SER A 71 -3.46 -4.63 2.92
C SER A 71 -3.12 -3.33 2.20
N ASP A 72 -2.41 -2.39 2.84
CA ASP A 72 -1.88 -1.20 2.17
C ASP A 72 -0.61 -0.72 2.87
N LEU A 73 0.44 -0.50 2.08
CA LEU A 73 1.72 0.02 2.59
C LEU A 73 1.63 1.49 3.01
N GLY A 74 0.62 2.22 2.55
CA GLY A 74 0.56 3.66 2.67
C GLY A 74 1.40 4.38 1.60
N MET A 75 1.58 5.67 1.79
CA MET A 75 2.33 6.51 0.86
C MET A 75 3.65 7.00 1.44
N CYS A 76 4.54 7.40 0.54
CA CYS A 76 5.67 8.29 0.82
C CYS A 76 5.35 9.65 0.17
N GLY A 77 5.22 10.71 0.97
CA GLY A 77 4.82 12.02 0.47
C GLY A 77 4.66 13.04 1.60
N ALA A 78 4.12 14.22 1.30
CA ALA A 78 3.90 15.26 2.30
C ALA A 78 2.99 14.75 3.42
N TYR A 79 3.42 14.91 4.67
CA TYR A 79 2.67 14.47 5.85
C TYR A 79 1.40 15.31 6.05
N THR A 80 1.54 16.64 6.03
CA THR A 80 0.42 17.58 6.10
C THR A 80 -0.24 17.69 4.73
N SER A 81 -1.12 16.74 4.42
CA SER A 81 -1.77 16.65 3.12
C SER A 81 -3.06 15.82 3.20
N VAL A 82 -3.89 15.90 2.18
CA VAL A 82 -4.98 14.94 1.97
C VAL A 82 -4.52 13.92 0.92
N LEU A 83 -4.03 12.78 1.38
CA LEU A 83 -3.49 11.72 0.53
C LEU A 83 -2.42 12.21 -0.46
N GLY A 84 -1.56 13.15 -0.02
CA GLY A 84 -0.51 13.76 -0.83
C GLY A 84 -0.94 15.01 -1.60
N ARG A 85 -2.20 15.46 -1.47
CA ARG A 85 -2.74 16.66 -2.13
C ARG A 85 -2.86 17.83 -1.16
N ASP A 86 -2.82 19.06 -1.70
CA ASP A 86 -3.00 20.29 -0.92
C ASP A 86 -4.29 20.26 -0.11
N VAL A 87 -4.18 20.59 1.20
CA VAL A 87 -5.29 20.49 2.16
C VAL A 87 -6.41 21.47 1.80
N ASN A 88 -6.06 22.74 1.49
CA ASN A 88 -7.06 23.76 1.22
C ASN A 88 -7.85 23.46 -0.07
N GLU A 89 -7.17 22.99 -1.12
CA GLU A 89 -7.83 22.61 -2.37
C GLU A 89 -8.84 21.48 -2.16
N ILE A 90 -8.47 20.45 -1.38
CA ILE A 90 -9.33 19.31 -1.15
C ILE A 90 -10.48 19.64 -0.21
N VAL A 91 -10.21 20.36 0.89
CA VAL A 91 -11.27 20.77 1.84
C VAL A 91 -12.27 21.68 1.13
N THR A 92 -11.81 22.68 0.38
CA THR A 92 -12.69 23.57 -0.42
C THR A 92 -13.57 22.77 -1.38
N ARG A 93 -13.01 21.78 -2.05
CA ARG A 93 -13.76 20.93 -2.98
C ARG A 93 -14.89 20.14 -2.28
N PHE A 94 -14.65 19.63 -1.08
CA PHE A 94 -15.66 18.89 -0.33
C PHE A 94 -16.71 19.75 0.37
N THR A 95 -16.37 20.99 0.69
CA THR A 95 -17.26 21.89 1.44
C THR A 95 -18.05 22.87 0.57
N THR A 96 -17.63 23.15 -0.64
CA THR A 96 -18.24 24.21 -1.49
C THR A 96 -18.71 23.74 -2.85
N ASP A 97 -18.55 22.47 -3.21
CA ASP A 97 -18.77 21.92 -4.55
C ASP A 97 -17.95 22.62 -5.66
N THR A 98 -16.96 23.41 -5.28
CA THR A 98 -16.09 24.13 -6.21
C THR A 98 -15.05 23.19 -6.80
N LYS A 99 -14.87 23.23 -8.12
CA LYS A 99 -13.78 22.52 -8.77
C LYS A 99 -12.45 23.18 -8.43
N THR A 100 -11.62 22.50 -7.67
CA THR A 100 -10.25 22.90 -7.34
C THR A 100 -9.23 22.15 -8.21
N ARG A 101 -8.00 22.62 -8.23
CA ARG A 101 -6.87 21.88 -8.79
C ARG A 101 -6.53 20.68 -7.89
N TYR A 102 -5.71 19.78 -8.40
CA TYR A 102 -5.10 18.71 -7.64
C TYR A 102 -3.59 18.94 -7.55
N THR A 103 -3.20 19.92 -6.75
CA THR A 103 -1.79 20.23 -6.51
C THR A 103 -1.20 19.21 -5.52
N ILE A 104 0.02 18.77 -5.78
CA ILE A 104 0.77 17.94 -4.83
C ILE A 104 1.14 18.84 -3.65
N ALA A 105 0.87 18.36 -2.43
CA ALA A 105 1.24 19.05 -1.21
C ALA A 105 2.77 19.09 -1.06
N GLU A 106 3.27 20.19 -0.52
CA GLU A 106 4.68 20.38 -0.19
C GLU A 106 4.87 20.26 1.34
N GLY A 107 6.10 20.10 1.78
CA GLY A 107 6.46 20.04 3.20
C GLY A 107 7.16 18.75 3.61
N PRO A 108 7.39 18.57 4.93
CA PRO A 108 8.02 17.39 5.48
C PRO A 108 7.27 16.10 5.13
N GLY A 109 8.01 15.08 4.77
CA GLY A 109 7.46 13.82 4.29
C GLY A 109 7.15 12.81 5.39
N ILE A 110 6.13 11.97 5.13
CA ILE A 110 5.96 10.69 5.80
C ILE A 110 6.59 9.60 4.93
N PHE A 111 7.24 8.63 5.56
CA PHE A 111 7.69 7.40 4.92
C PHE A 111 6.91 6.22 5.48
N CYS A 112 6.25 5.45 4.60
CA CYS A 112 5.58 4.22 4.94
C CYS A 112 6.19 3.04 4.19
N GLY A 113 6.35 1.90 4.90
CA GLY A 113 6.90 0.69 4.32
C GLY A 113 6.74 -0.52 5.22
N MET A 114 7.32 -1.62 4.84
CA MET A 114 7.37 -2.85 5.63
C MET A 114 8.74 -3.51 5.48
N VAL A 115 9.34 -3.92 6.60
CA VAL A 115 10.53 -4.75 6.63
C VAL A 115 10.09 -6.20 6.81
N VAL A 116 10.60 -7.08 5.96
CA VAL A 116 10.34 -8.52 6.03
C VAL A 116 11.67 -9.24 6.15
N HIS A 117 11.78 -10.12 7.15
CA HIS A 117 12.89 -11.05 7.25
C HIS A 117 12.46 -12.41 6.73
N TYR A 118 13.30 -13.00 5.89
CA TYR A 118 13.08 -14.31 5.30
C TYR A 118 14.13 -15.29 5.80
N ASP A 119 13.75 -16.54 5.91
CA ASP A 119 14.69 -17.63 6.12
C ASP A 119 15.46 -17.91 4.81
N ASP A 120 16.80 -17.93 4.89
CA ASP A 120 17.68 -18.07 3.72
C ASP A 120 17.56 -19.41 2.99
N HIS A 121 17.07 -20.44 3.68
CA HIS A 121 16.95 -21.78 3.10
C HIS A 121 15.56 -22.05 2.53
N THR A 122 14.52 -21.62 3.25
CA THR A 122 13.14 -21.86 2.85
C THR A 122 12.53 -20.70 2.06
N HIS A 123 13.16 -19.52 2.09
CA HIS A 123 12.67 -18.25 1.55
C HIS A 123 11.32 -17.81 2.15
N ARG A 124 10.90 -18.44 3.26
CA ARG A 124 9.65 -18.07 3.93
C ARG A 124 9.85 -16.86 4.84
N ALA A 125 8.84 -16.02 4.91
CA ALA A 125 8.84 -14.92 5.85
C ALA A 125 8.79 -15.43 7.28
N VAL A 126 9.70 -14.94 8.14
CA VAL A 126 9.81 -15.29 9.56
C VAL A 126 9.44 -14.14 10.47
N SER A 127 9.57 -12.91 10.01
CA SER A 127 9.07 -11.72 10.71
C SER A 127 8.68 -10.62 9.76
N VAL A 128 7.73 -9.80 10.17
CA VAL A 128 7.29 -8.59 9.48
C VAL A 128 7.22 -7.44 10.48
N GLN A 129 7.54 -6.25 10.01
CA GLN A 129 7.43 -5.03 10.80
C GLN A 129 7.03 -3.88 9.91
N ARG A 130 5.93 -3.20 10.22
CA ARG A 130 5.58 -1.93 9.59
C ARG A 130 6.60 -0.86 9.97
N VAL A 131 6.92 -0.04 9.00
CA VAL A 131 7.72 1.16 9.18
C VAL A 131 6.86 2.35 8.83
N GLN A 132 6.76 3.29 9.77
CA GLN A 132 6.12 4.57 9.54
C GLN A 132 6.98 5.66 10.20
N ILE A 133 7.63 6.48 9.39
CA ILE A 133 8.47 7.58 9.86
C ILE A 133 7.73 8.88 9.55
N ARG A 134 7.37 9.60 10.61
CA ARG A 134 6.68 10.89 10.55
C ARG A 134 7.66 12.02 10.82
N PRO A 135 7.35 13.24 10.39
CA PRO A 135 8.11 14.42 10.82
C PRO A 135 8.09 14.57 12.35
N GLU A 136 9.15 15.14 12.92
CA GLU A 136 9.26 15.38 14.36
C GLU A 136 8.25 16.39 14.89
N SER A 137 7.81 17.33 14.03
CA SER A 137 6.78 18.32 14.34
C SER A 137 5.72 18.34 13.25
N GLU A 138 4.46 18.49 13.65
CA GLU A 138 3.38 18.76 12.68
C GLU A 138 3.53 20.19 12.16
N GLU A 139 3.47 20.37 10.84
CA GLU A 139 3.37 21.70 10.27
C GLU A 139 2.01 22.30 10.64
N GLN A 140 2.06 23.55 11.11
CA GLN A 140 0.83 24.33 11.29
C GLN A 140 0.32 24.72 9.91
N PHE A 141 -0.93 24.44 9.62
CA PHE A 141 -1.60 24.90 8.41
C PHE A 141 -2.86 25.69 8.81
N GLU A 142 -3.19 26.69 7.99
CA GLU A 142 -4.42 27.47 8.15
C GLU A 142 -5.38 27.07 7.02
N LEU A 143 -6.65 26.79 7.41
CA LEU A 143 -7.70 26.59 6.42
C LEU A 143 -8.20 27.93 5.93
N ASN A 144 -8.02 28.19 4.63
CA ASN A 144 -8.51 29.39 3.95
C ASN A 144 -9.71 29.00 3.06
N ILE A 145 -10.85 28.73 3.71
CA ILE A 145 -12.13 28.34 3.07
C ILE A 145 -13.20 29.41 3.28
#